data_2587dc6cd376b82620b9097e2f19930e
#
_entry.id   2587dc6cd376b82620b9097e2f19930e
#
_cell.length_a   1.000
_cell.length_b   1.000
_cell.length_c   1.000
_cell.angle_alpha   90.00
_cell.angle_beta   90.00
_cell.angle_gamma   90.00
#
_symmetry.space_group_name_H-M   'P 1'
#
loop_
_entity.id
_entity.type
_entity.pdbx_description
1 polymer ?
#
loop_
_entity_poly.entity_id
_entity_poly.type
_entity_poly.pdbx_seq_one_letter_code
_entity_poly.pdbx_strand_id
1 'polypeptide(L)'
;MGAICGYTSGRAMDRSEVEKISKALADQTRLRIFEAISASHHMNCGEIVSMRGVTPATVSHHLKILSEAGLIACRREGQFVYSESVPETVAEYTRALAKIAGGKKRRSAGE
;
A
#
# COMPACT_ATOMS: atom_id res chain seq x y z
N MET A 1 11.80 -11.37 10.83
CA MET A 1 11.49 -10.67 10.80
C MET A 1 10.91 -10.33 9.83
N GLY A 2 10.33 -10.57 9.52
CA GLY A 2 9.58 -10.30 8.66
C GLY A 2 9.59 -9.02 8.34
N ALA A 3 10.37 -8.54 8.15
CA ALA A 3 10.46 -7.25 7.99
C ALA A 3 9.52 -6.66 7.09
N ILE A 4 9.02 -5.59 7.42
CA ILE A 4 8.21 -4.85 6.60
C ILE A 4 9.09 -4.13 5.66
N CYS A 5 8.89 -4.34 4.43
CA CYS A 5 9.79 -3.84 3.45
C CYS A 5 9.86 -2.36 3.41
N GLY A 6 10.99 -1.85 3.68
CA GLY A 6 11.30 -0.48 3.37
C GLY A 6 10.53 0.62 4.04
N TYR A 7 9.69 0.31 4.98
CA TYR A 7 8.95 1.38 5.63
C TYR A 7 9.31 1.43 7.12
N THR A 8 9.58 2.61 7.59
CA THR A 8 9.89 2.81 8.99
C THR A 8 8.84 3.70 9.62
N SER A 9 8.14 3.15 10.56
CA SER A 9 7.08 3.86 11.21
C SER A 9 7.62 5.02 12.03
N GLY A 10 6.86 6.07 12.11
CA GLY A 10 7.19 7.18 12.97
C GLY A 10 8.07 8.23 12.35
N ARG A 11 8.48 8.04 11.13
CA ARG A 11 9.35 8.98 10.46
C ARG A 11 8.56 9.76 9.42
N ALA A 12 8.88 11.02 9.29
CA ALA A 12 8.22 11.80 8.26
C ALA A 12 8.57 11.25 6.89
N MET A 13 7.58 11.18 6.04
CA MET A 13 7.76 10.63 4.72
C MET A 13 8.33 11.70 3.81
N ASP A 14 9.36 11.37 3.03
CA ASP A 14 9.94 12.35 2.16
C ASP A 14 9.23 12.32 0.79
N ARG A 15 9.61 13.25 -0.06
CA ARG A 15 8.96 13.40 -1.34
C ARG A 15 9.08 12.16 -2.21
N SER A 16 10.22 11.52 -2.16
CA SER A 16 10.46 10.32 -2.92
C SER A 16 9.51 9.19 -2.51
N GLU A 17 9.29 9.06 -1.22
CA GLU A 17 8.37 8.05 -0.72
C GLU A 17 6.93 8.36 -1.12
N VAL A 18 6.57 9.64 -1.08
CA VAL A 18 5.24 10.05 -1.51
C VAL A 18 5.03 9.70 -2.97
N GLU A 19 6.02 9.98 -3.80
CA GLU A 19 5.92 9.66 -5.21
C GLU A 19 5.74 8.16 -5.44
N LYS A 20 6.51 7.36 -4.72
CA LYS A 20 6.44 5.92 -4.90
C LYS A 20 5.07 5.38 -4.54
N ILE A 21 4.49 5.86 -3.46
CA ILE A 21 3.16 5.43 -3.06
C ILE A 21 2.12 5.91 -4.07
N SER A 22 2.25 7.13 -4.53
CA SER A 22 1.32 7.68 -5.50
C SER A 22 1.32 6.85 -6.77
N LYS A 23 2.50 6.45 -7.23
CA LYS A 23 2.59 5.63 -8.42
C LYS A 23 2.01 4.25 -8.19
N ALA A 24 2.24 3.68 -7.02
CA ALA A 24 1.70 2.36 -6.72
C ALA A 24 0.18 2.37 -6.75
N LEU A 25 -0.42 3.44 -6.31
CA LEU A 25 -1.88 3.53 -6.25
C LEU A 25 -2.51 4.08 -7.53
N ALA A 26 -1.70 4.40 -8.51
CA ALA A 26 -2.21 5.00 -9.74
C ALA A 26 -2.73 4.00 -10.75
N ASP A 27 -2.77 2.75 -10.40
CA ASP A 27 -3.29 1.70 -11.27
C ASP A 27 -4.56 1.14 -10.66
N GLN A 28 -5.63 1.11 -11.42
CA GLN A 28 -6.93 0.69 -10.91
C GLN A 28 -6.91 -0.74 -10.36
N THR A 29 -6.23 -1.62 -11.06
CA THR A 29 -6.15 -3.01 -10.61
C THR A 29 -5.39 -3.11 -9.29
N ARG A 30 -4.28 -2.40 -9.19
CA ARG A 30 -3.50 -2.42 -7.94
C ARG A 30 -4.30 -1.83 -6.79
N LEU A 31 -5.04 -0.78 -7.06
CA LEU A 31 -5.85 -0.18 -6.01
C LEU A 31 -6.92 -1.17 -5.52
N ARG A 32 -7.53 -1.90 -6.45
CA ARG A 32 -8.51 -2.92 -6.07
C ARG A 32 -7.88 -4.03 -5.23
N ILE A 33 -6.67 -4.45 -5.61
CA ILE A 33 -5.96 -5.47 -4.84
C ILE A 33 -5.66 -4.95 -3.44
N PHE A 34 -5.17 -3.74 -3.34
CA PHE A 34 -4.86 -3.15 -2.04
C PHE A 34 -6.13 -3.06 -1.18
N GLU A 35 -7.22 -2.66 -1.79
CA GLU A 35 -8.48 -2.56 -1.09
C GLU A 35 -8.94 -3.91 -0.55
N ALA A 36 -8.82 -4.95 -1.37
CA ALA A 36 -9.21 -6.29 -0.96
C ALA A 36 -8.34 -6.81 0.18
N ILE A 37 -7.04 -6.59 0.09
CA ILE A 37 -6.13 -7.01 1.14
C ILE A 37 -6.47 -6.29 2.44
N SER A 38 -6.75 -5.01 2.36
CA SER A 38 -7.07 -4.22 3.54
C SER A 38 -8.36 -4.69 4.20
N ALA A 39 -9.34 -5.04 3.41
CA ALA A 39 -10.64 -5.47 3.92
C ALA A 39 -10.58 -6.87 4.54
N SER A 40 -9.64 -7.69 4.09
CA SER A 40 -9.58 -9.09 4.50
C SER A 40 -8.57 -9.37 5.59
N HIS A 41 -7.92 -8.36 6.09
CA HIS A 41 -6.82 -8.50 7.04
C HIS A 41 -5.60 -9.09 6.37
N HIS A 42 -5.73 -10.21 5.67
CA HIS A 42 -4.61 -10.73 4.88
C HIS A 42 -5.20 -11.62 3.80
N MET A 43 -4.46 -11.78 2.72
CA MET A 43 -4.88 -12.62 1.62
C MET A 43 -3.65 -13.35 1.09
N ASN A 44 -3.86 -14.58 0.65
CA ASN A 44 -2.77 -15.26 -0.05
C ASN A 44 -2.90 -15.00 -1.55
N CYS A 45 -1.87 -15.38 -2.29
CA CYS A 45 -1.85 -15.10 -3.73
C CYS A 45 -2.99 -15.76 -4.48
N GLY A 46 -3.39 -16.95 -4.05
CA GLY A 46 -4.50 -17.63 -4.71
C GLY A 46 -5.79 -16.86 -4.61
N GLU A 47 -6.01 -16.27 -3.46
CA GLU A 47 -7.22 -15.47 -3.26
C GLU A 47 -7.19 -14.21 -4.13
N ILE A 48 -6.03 -13.62 -4.28
CA ILE A 48 -5.90 -12.43 -5.10
C ILE A 48 -6.13 -12.79 -6.58
N VAL A 49 -5.59 -13.91 -7.00
CA VAL A 49 -5.75 -14.34 -8.38
C VAL A 49 -7.22 -14.58 -8.71
N SER A 50 -8.02 -14.97 -7.72
CA SER A 50 -9.43 -15.22 -7.98
C SER A 50 -10.24 -13.95 -8.19
N MET A 51 -9.65 -12.78 -7.98
CA MET A 51 -10.37 -11.53 -8.21
C MET A 51 -10.57 -11.33 -9.70
N ARG A 52 -11.72 -10.75 -10.04
CA ARG A 52 -12.04 -10.52 -11.43
C ARG A 52 -11.03 -9.59 -12.08
N GLY A 53 -10.56 -9.97 -13.25
CA GLY A 53 -9.65 -9.13 -14.01
C GLY A 53 -8.20 -9.19 -13.55
N VAL A 54 -7.90 -10.11 -12.63
CA VAL A 54 -6.54 -10.25 -12.14
C VAL A 54 -6.01 -11.59 -12.61
N THR A 55 -4.84 -11.62 -13.20
CA THR A 55 -4.26 -12.86 -13.69
C THR A 55 -3.03 -13.21 -12.86
N PRO A 56 -2.67 -14.50 -12.80
CA PRO A 56 -1.48 -14.90 -12.04
C PRO A 56 -0.22 -14.20 -12.52
N ALA A 57 -0.14 -13.94 -13.81
CA ALA A 57 1.06 -13.32 -14.35
C ALA A 57 1.27 -11.91 -13.82
N THR A 58 0.18 -11.19 -13.51
CA THR A 58 0.29 -9.82 -13.05
C THR A 58 0.27 -9.69 -11.55
N VAL A 59 -0.18 -10.73 -10.82
CA VAL A 59 -0.30 -10.62 -9.37
C VAL A 59 1.04 -10.34 -8.72
N SER A 60 2.08 -11.10 -9.09
CA SER A 60 3.39 -10.90 -8.50
C SER A 60 3.90 -9.49 -8.74
N HIS A 61 3.66 -8.98 -9.94
CA HIS A 61 4.11 -7.65 -10.27
C HIS A 61 3.40 -6.59 -9.43
N HIS A 62 2.08 -6.72 -9.30
CA HIS A 62 1.31 -5.76 -8.50
C HIS A 62 1.70 -5.81 -7.04
N LEU A 63 1.87 -7.03 -6.51
CA LEU A 63 2.26 -7.16 -5.10
C LEU A 63 3.65 -6.60 -4.85
N LYS A 64 4.55 -6.78 -5.80
CA LYS A 64 5.89 -6.24 -5.65
C LYS A 64 5.85 -4.72 -5.56
N ILE A 65 5.09 -4.09 -6.43
CA ILE A 65 4.99 -2.63 -6.42
C ILE A 65 4.37 -2.13 -5.12
N LEU A 66 3.30 -2.78 -4.67
CA LEU A 66 2.66 -2.38 -3.42
C LEU A 66 3.58 -2.57 -2.23
N SER A 67 4.32 -3.68 -2.23
CA SER A 67 5.23 -3.98 -1.15
C SER A 67 6.40 -3.00 -1.10
N GLU A 68 6.94 -2.67 -2.26
CA GLU A 68 8.06 -1.73 -2.30
C GLU A 68 7.65 -0.34 -1.89
N ALA A 69 6.38 -0.01 -2.08
CA ALA A 69 5.88 1.28 -1.62
C ALA A 69 5.55 1.28 -0.13
N GLY A 70 5.64 0.12 0.51
CA GLY A 70 5.35 0.01 1.93
C GLY A 70 3.88 -0.10 2.26
N LEU A 71 3.04 -0.28 1.24
CA LEU A 71 1.59 -0.33 1.47
C LEU A 71 1.13 -1.68 1.99
N ILE A 72 1.86 -2.72 1.64
CA ILE A 72 1.58 -4.06 2.14
C ILE A 72 2.87 -4.69 2.61
N ALA A 73 2.73 -5.69 3.47
CA ALA A 73 3.85 -6.53 3.89
C ALA A 73 3.49 -7.95 3.49
N CYS A 74 4.45 -8.66 2.94
CA CYS A 74 4.23 -10.03 2.49
C CYS A 74 4.97 -10.98 3.42
N ARG A 75 4.32 -12.08 3.73
CA ARG A 75 4.87 -13.05 4.66
C ARG A 75 4.65 -14.43 4.11
N ARG A 76 5.68 -15.27 4.19
CA ARG A 76 5.56 -16.64 3.73
C ARG A 76 5.25 -17.56 4.92
N GLU A 77 4.25 -18.38 4.74
CA GLU A 77 3.93 -19.41 5.73
C GLU A 77 3.76 -20.72 4.97
N GLY A 78 4.72 -21.61 5.13
CA GLY A 78 4.72 -22.85 4.39
C GLY A 78 4.83 -22.56 2.91
N GLN A 79 3.88 -23.03 2.15
CA GLN A 79 3.89 -22.82 0.71
C GLN A 79 3.03 -21.65 0.30
N PHE A 80 2.48 -20.93 1.26
CA PHE A 80 1.62 -19.79 0.95
C PHE A 80 2.33 -18.48 1.23
N VAL A 81 2.02 -17.49 0.44
CA VAL A 81 2.49 -16.13 0.68
C VAL A 81 1.28 -15.28 0.98
N TYR A 82 1.29 -14.66 2.13
CA TYR A 82 0.19 -13.81 2.58
C TYR A 82 0.57 -12.35 2.50
N SER A 83 -0.39 -11.52 2.16
CA SER A 83 -0.20 -10.09 2.08
C SER A 83 -1.11 -9.41 3.11
N GLU A 84 -0.58 -8.43 3.80
CA GLU A 84 -1.34 -7.68 4.78
C GLU A 84 -1.12 -6.20 4.52
N SER A 85 -2.14 -5.40 4.71
CA SER A 85 -1.95 -3.96 4.54
C SER A 85 -1.17 -3.39 5.72
N VAL A 86 -0.51 -2.27 5.48
CA VAL A 86 0.25 -1.56 6.51
C VAL A 86 -0.41 -0.20 6.66
N PRO A 87 -1.38 -0.08 7.57
CA PRO A 87 -2.14 1.17 7.70
C PRO A 87 -1.28 2.37 8.06
N GLU A 88 -0.19 2.13 8.75
CA GLU A 88 0.71 3.22 9.13
C GLU A 88 1.27 3.94 7.93
N THR A 89 1.53 3.20 6.85
CA THR A 89 2.04 3.82 5.64
C THR A 89 1.02 4.78 5.06
N VAL A 90 -0.23 4.38 5.04
CA VAL A 90 -1.29 5.25 4.53
C VAL A 90 -1.44 6.49 5.40
N ALA A 91 -1.36 6.31 6.71
CA ALA A 91 -1.47 7.44 7.62
C ALA A 91 -0.35 8.46 7.38
N GLU A 92 0.87 7.97 7.23
CA GLU A 92 1.99 8.86 6.97
C GLU A 92 1.88 9.50 5.59
N TYR A 93 1.41 8.75 4.61
CA TYR A 93 1.24 9.26 3.26
C TYR A 93 0.21 10.40 3.23
N THR A 94 -0.94 10.20 3.86
CA THR A 94 -1.96 11.23 3.85
C THR A 94 -1.51 12.46 4.62
N ARG A 95 -0.77 12.25 5.68
CA ARG A 95 -0.22 13.36 6.44
C ARG A 95 0.77 14.16 5.60
N ALA A 96 1.62 13.45 4.86
CA ALA A 96 2.59 14.10 3.99
C ALA A 96 1.91 14.87 2.87
N LEU A 97 0.86 14.29 2.28
CA LEU A 97 0.13 14.98 1.24
C LEU A 97 -0.55 16.25 1.77
N ALA A 98 -1.12 16.15 2.95
CA ALA A 98 -1.77 17.31 3.55
C ALA A 98 -0.76 18.43 3.77
N LYS A 99 0.44 18.07 4.17
CA LYS A 99 1.48 19.05 4.39
C LYS A 99 1.93 19.68 3.07
N ILE A 100 2.07 18.89 2.02
CA ILE A 100 2.43 19.40 0.72
C ILE A 100 1.36 20.36 0.21
N ALA A 101 0.11 19.98 0.37
CA ALA A 101 -0.99 20.77 -0.17
C ALA A 101 -1.21 22.06 0.61
N GLY A 102 -1.09 21.97 1.91
CA GLY A 102 -1.46 23.12 2.70
C GLY A 102 -0.32 23.82 3.35
N GLY A 103 0.64 23.05 3.71
CA GLY A 103 1.66 23.68 4.48
C GLY A 103 1.11 24.18 5.77
N LYS A 104 -0.02 24.89 5.89
CA LYS A 104 -0.46 25.31 7.11
C LYS A 104 -1.87 25.06 7.15
N LYS A 105 -2.44 25.16 8.19
CA LYS A 105 -3.69 24.79 8.38
C LYS A 105 -4.62 25.58 7.73
N ARG A 106 -5.46 25.38 7.10
CA ARG A 106 -6.31 26.08 6.50
C ARG A 106 -7.51 25.79 6.93
N ARG A 107 -8.23 26.23 7.14
CA ARG A 107 -9.30 26.05 7.62
C ARG A 107 -10.09 25.50 6.85
N SER A 108 -10.67 25.06 6.91
CA SER A 108 -11.31 24.54 6.35
C SER A 108 -12.11 24.67 5.76
N ALA A 109 -12.30 24.71 5.25
CA ALA A 109 -13.04 24.89 4.83
C ALA A 109 -13.84 24.56 4.72
N GLY A 110 -14.01 24.73 4.66
CA GLY A 110 -14.72 24.47 4.78
C GLY A 110 -14.98 24.52 5.04
N GLU A 111 -14.51 24.74 5.22
CA GLU A 111 -14.60 24.70 5.67
C GLU A 111 -14.88 24.86 5.75
#